data_432755f6f9e65aaa540feef7e85ca528
#
_entry.id   432755f6f9e65aaa540feef7e85ca528
#
_cell.length_a   1.000
_cell.length_b   1.000
_cell.length_c   1.000
_cell.angle_alpha   90.00
_cell.angle_beta   90.00
_cell.angle_gamma   90.00
#
_symmetry.space_group_name_H-M   'P 1'
#
loop_
_entity.id
_entity.type
_entity.pdbx_description
1 polymer ?
#
loop_
_entity_poly.entity_id
_entity_poly.type
_entity_poly.pdbx_seq_one_letter_code
_entity_poly.pdbx_strand_id
1 'polypeptide(L)'
;MKLKLGISFTALAALFSVSKSTASRVFKNTLDVLGYMLREWVYVPPRGAIRDTMPESFKQHYPNSTFIIDCTEIKTEAPSDPEQQHFLYSHYKGCYTLKFLIGIIPNGMVAFISEAYGGRHSDSFITRDSGFLSLVEPGDVVLSDKGFPHIRTTVEGKGAVIVMPPFSCGVQMSETEMEETYKVAQVRIHVERVIQRFKLFNILNNRIPITLIPYMTDIVRVCGALVNLQRPIIGTAGDTQ
;
A
#
# COMPACT_ATOMS: atom_id res chain seq x y z
N MET A 1 18.13 -2.73 10.51
CA MET A 1 17.74 -2.72 11.94
C MET A 1 16.64 -1.67 12.20
N LYS A 2 16.83 -0.38 11.95
CA LYS A 2 15.81 0.68 12.20
C LYS A 2 14.46 0.38 11.54
N LEU A 3 14.42 0.01 10.26
CA LEU A 3 13.18 -0.33 9.55
C LEU A 3 12.47 -1.52 10.21
N LYS A 4 13.19 -2.63 10.43
CA LYS A 4 12.58 -3.88 10.94
C LYS A 4 12.15 -3.78 12.39
N LEU A 5 13.00 -3.21 13.28
CA LEU A 5 12.74 -3.19 14.71
C LEU A 5 12.03 -1.92 15.20
N GLY A 6 12.02 -0.84 14.41
CA GLY A 6 11.38 0.43 14.78
C GLY A 6 12.03 1.14 15.97
N ILE A 7 13.21 0.73 16.42
CA ILE A 7 13.87 1.27 17.63
C ILE A 7 14.26 2.74 17.46
N SER A 8 14.33 3.48 18.56
CA SER A 8 14.68 4.90 18.57
C SER A 8 16.11 5.16 18.12
N PHE A 9 16.43 6.39 17.68
CA PHE A 9 17.82 6.77 17.39
C PHE A 9 18.70 6.75 18.64
N THR A 10 18.13 6.97 19.82
CA THR A 10 18.85 6.83 21.09
C THR A 10 19.27 5.39 21.33
N ALA A 11 18.37 4.43 21.10
CA ALA A 11 18.70 3.01 21.22
C ALA A 11 19.75 2.56 20.17
N LEU A 12 19.63 3.03 18.92
CA LEU A 12 20.66 2.78 17.91
C LEU A 12 22.02 3.36 18.31
N ALA A 13 22.03 4.59 18.83
CA ALA A 13 23.25 5.25 19.30
C ALA A 13 23.94 4.42 20.40
N ALA A 14 23.19 3.91 21.36
CA ALA A 14 23.71 3.06 22.43
C ALA A 14 24.25 1.72 21.89
N LEU A 15 23.49 1.04 20.98
CA LEU A 15 23.90 -0.22 20.40
C LEU A 15 25.20 -0.16 19.57
N PHE A 16 25.43 0.97 18.90
CA PHE A 16 26.60 1.15 18.02
C PHE A 16 27.67 2.07 18.62
N SER A 17 27.55 2.47 19.88
CA SER A 17 28.49 3.36 20.59
C SER A 17 28.79 4.65 19.81
N VAL A 18 27.75 5.25 19.23
CA VAL A 18 27.83 6.52 18.48
C VAL A 18 26.89 7.56 19.07
N SER A 19 26.99 8.82 18.64
CA SER A 19 26.03 9.86 19.03
C SER A 19 24.67 9.63 18.36
N LYS A 20 23.57 10.13 18.99
CA LYS A 20 22.22 10.11 18.41
C LYS A 20 22.17 10.84 17.06
N SER A 21 22.91 11.95 16.92
CA SER A 21 23.01 12.69 15.66
C SER A 21 23.70 11.89 14.58
N THR A 22 24.78 11.17 14.91
CA THR A 22 25.47 10.26 14.00
C THR A 22 24.55 9.13 13.55
N ALA A 23 23.85 8.45 14.48
CA ALA A 23 22.91 7.39 14.15
C ALA A 23 21.78 7.88 13.22
N SER A 24 21.25 9.08 13.46
CA SER A 24 20.22 9.69 12.60
C SER A 24 20.77 10.01 11.21
N ARG A 25 21.95 10.61 11.12
CA ARG A 25 22.59 10.97 9.84
C ARG A 25 22.90 9.72 9.01
N VAL A 26 23.49 8.68 9.62
CA VAL A 26 23.80 7.44 8.93
C VAL A 26 22.51 6.78 8.41
N PHE A 27 21.44 6.74 9.21
CA PHE A 27 20.16 6.21 8.77
C PHE A 27 19.61 6.94 7.55
N LYS A 28 19.61 8.28 7.56
CA LYS A 28 19.09 9.09 6.45
C LYS A 28 19.91 8.88 5.18
N ASN A 29 21.24 8.98 5.26
CA ASN A 29 22.11 8.75 4.10
C ASN A 29 21.96 7.33 3.54
N THR A 30 21.81 6.31 4.41
CA THR A 30 21.57 4.93 3.97
C THR A 30 20.21 4.78 3.33
N LEU A 31 19.18 5.48 3.84
CA LEU A 31 17.84 5.48 3.25
C LEU A 31 17.85 6.07 1.84
N ASP A 32 18.55 7.19 1.63
CA ASP A 32 18.68 7.84 0.32
C ASP A 32 19.35 6.89 -0.69
N VAL A 33 20.43 6.21 -0.28
CA VAL A 33 21.10 5.21 -1.12
C VAL A 33 20.19 4.03 -1.44
N LEU A 34 19.50 3.48 -0.43
CA LEU A 34 18.58 2.37 -0.63
C LEU A 34 17.39 2.77 -1.49
N GLY A 35 16.82 3.96 -1.28
CA GLY A 35 15.74 4.51 -2.08
C GLY A 35 16.13 4.60 -3.56
N TYR A 36 17.34 5.06 -3.85
CA TYR A 36 17.87 5.11 -5.20
C TYR A 36 18.08 3.72 -5.81
N MET A 37 18.72 2.81 -5.08
CA MET A 37 19.06 1.46 -5.59
C MET A 37 17.82 0.58 -5.78
N LEU A 38 16.83 0.71 -4.90
CA LEU A 38 15.66 -0.16 -4.87
C LEU A 38 14.44 0.42 -5.61
N ARG A 39 14.55 1.61 -6.20
CA ARG A 39 13.43 2.27 -6.89
C ARG A 39 12.81 1.41 -8.00
N GLU A 40 13.64 0.62 -8.69
CA GLU A 40 13.22 -0.26 -9.79
C GLU A 40 12.61 -1.59 -9.33
N TRP A 41 12.57 -1.84 -8.02
CA TRP A 41 11.97 -3.04 -7.44
C TRP A 41 10.47 -2.89 -7.14
N VAL A 42 9.94 -1.65 -7.26
CA VAL A 42 8.51 -1.36 -7.20
C VAL A 42 8.13 -0.80 -8.57
N TYR A 43 7.60 -1.63 -9.44
CA TYR A 43 7.28 -1.29 -10.82
C TYR A 43 6.09 -2.10 -11.31
N VAL A 44 5.45 -1.65 -12.37
CA VAL A 44 4.37 -2.37 -13.04
C VAL A 44 4.96 -3.24 -14.15
N PRO A 45 4.92 -4.58 -14.04
CA PRO A 45 5.37 -5.46 -15.10
C PRO A 45 4.48 -5.32 -16.36
N PRO A 46 4.99 -5.72 -17.54
CA PRO A 46 4.15 -5.84 -18.72
C PRO A 46 2.93 -6.73 -18.49
N ARG A 47 1.78 -6.38 -19.09
CA ARG A 47 0.49 -7.10 -18.87
C ARG A 47 0.60 -8.61 -19.15
N GLY A 48 1.43 -9.02 -20.13
CA GLY A 48 1.72 -10.43 -20.39
C GLY A 48 2.32 -11.13 -19.17
N ALA A 49 3.37 -10.55 -18.58
CA ALA A 49 4.02 -11.11 -17.40
C ALA A 49 3.08 -11.17 -16.17
N ILE A 50 2.17 -10.19 -16.04
CA ILE A 50 1.14 -10.22 -14.98
C ILE A 50 0.22 -11.42 -15.17
N ARG A 51 -0.25 -11.68 -16.42
CA ARG A 51 -1.12 -12.82 -16.74
C ARG A 51 -0.42 -14.16 -16.54
N ASP A 52 0.85 -14.27 -16.95
CA ASP A 52 1.65 -15.49 -16.82
C ASP A 52 1.85 -15.89 -15.36
N THR A 53 2.01 -14.91 -14.46
CA THR A 53 2.21 -15.13 -13.02
C THR A 53 0.93 -15.06 -12.20
N MET A 54 -0.23 -14.93 -12.86
CA MET A 54 -1.53 -14.76 -12.20
C MET A 54 -1.96 -16.07 -11.51
N PRO A 55 -2.35 -16.01 -10.23
CA PRO A 55 -2.89 -17.15 -9.51
C PRO A 55 -4.22 -17.64 -10.11
N GLU A 56 -4.49 -18.93 -9.96
CA GLU A 56 -5.68 -19.58 -10.56
C GLU A 56 -7.01 -18.94 -10.09
N SER A 57 -7.09 -18.53 -8.83
CA SER A 57 -8.27 -17.83 -8.29
C SER A 57 -8.60 -16.52 -9.02
N PHE A 58 -7.58 -15.83 -9.53
CA PHE A 58 -7.78 -14.62 -10.34
C PHE A 58 -8.15 -14.98 -11.79
N LYS A 59 -7.50 -15.99 -12.37
CA LYS A 59 -7.81 -16.44 -13.74
C LYS A 59 -9.27 -16.83 -13.90
N GLN A 60 -9.85 -17.48 -12.88
CA GLN A 60 -11.25 -17.93 -12.90
C GLN A 60 -12.25 -16.78 -12.81
N HIS A 61 -11.99 -15.77 -11.99
CA HIS A 61 -12.98 -14.72 -11.70
C HIS A 61 -12.64 -13.36 -12.31
N TYR A 62 -11.35 -13.02 -12.41
CA TYR A 62 -10.88 -11.71 -12.86
C TYR A 62 -9.65 -11.85 -13.78
N PRO A 63 -9.76 -12.49 -14.95
CA PRO A 63 -8.62 -12.81 -15.81
C PRO A 63 -7.88 -11.59 -16.36
N ASN A 64 -8.55 -10.42 -16.40
CA ASN A 64 -7.96 -9.14 -16.81
C ASN A 64 -7.55 -8.27 -15.63
N SER A 65 -7.50 -8.82 -14.41
CA SER A 65 -7.07 -8.08 -13.24
C SER A 65 -5.60 -7.67 -13.37
N THR A 66 -5.35 -6.37 -13.27
CA THR A 66 -4.01 -5.80 -13.31
C THR A 66 -3.60 -5.29 -11.93
N PHE A 67 -4.50 -4.64 -11.22
CA PHE A 67 -4.21 -4.05 -9.92
C PHE A 67 -5.24 -4.43 -8.86
N ILE A 68 -4.76 -4.60 -7.64
CA ILE A 68 -5.55 -4.56 -6.42
C ILE A 68 -4.99 -3.39 -5.60
N ILE A 69 -5.85 -2.43 -5.26
CA ILE A 69 -5.45 -1.22 -4.56
C ILE A 69 -6.11 -1.11 -3.19
N ASP A 70 -5.35 -0.59 -2.25
CA ASP A 70 -5.86 -0.23 -0.93
C ASP A 70 -5.02 0.90 -0.33
N CYS A 71 -5.61 1.67 0.60
CA CYS A 71 -4.91 2.70 1.35
C CYS A 71 -4.50 2.17 2.73
N THR A 72 -3.23 2.35 3.06
CA THR A 72 -2.73 2.06 4.42
C THR A 72 -2.47 3.34 5.18
N GLU A 73 -2.79 3.34 6.48
CA GLU A 73 -2.53 4.46 7.37
C GLU A 73 -1.47 4.11 8.42
N ILE A 74 -0.51 5.00 8.59
CA ILE A 74 0.59 4.90 9.55
C ILE A 74 0.44 6.02 10.56
N LYS A 75 0.37 5.68 11.86
CA LYS A 75 0.17 6.65 12.94
C LYS A 75 1.40 7.55 13.10
N THR A 76 1.17 8.85 13.37
CA THR A 76 2.21 9.82 13.68
C THR A 76 2.05 10.38 15.09
N GLU A 77 3.09 11.01 15.61
CA GLU A 77 2.97 11.91 16.75
C GLU A 77 2.06 13.09 16.39
N ALA A 78 1.48 13.73 17.41
CA ALA A 78 0.71 14.95 17.22
C ALA A 78 1.65 16.09 16.83
N PRO A 79 1.43 16.79 15.70
CA PRO A 79 2.18 18.00 15.41
C PRO A 79 1.83 19.10 16.39
N SER A 80 2.76 20.02 16.62
CA SER A 80 2.50 21.24 17.40
C SER A 80 1.78 22.33 16.59
N ASP A 81 1.96 22.32 15.27
CA ASP A 81 1.36 23.28 14.36
C ASP A 81 -0.11 22.89 14.02
N PRO A 82 -1.07 23.84 14.19
CA PRO A 82 -2.49 23.57 13.92
C PRO A 82 -2.80 23.19 12.47
N GLU A 83 -2.09 23.73 11.47
CA GLU A 83 -2.28 23.37 10.07
C GLU A 83 -1.87 21.92 9.82
N GLN A 84 -0.72 21.52 10.36
CA GLN A 84 -0.27 20.12 10.27
C GLN A 84 -1.19 19.18 11.02
N GLN A 85 -1.75 19.59 12.17
CA GLN A 85 -2.76 18.81 12.89
C GLN A 85 -3.98 18.58 12.00
N HIS A 86 -4.50 19.61 11.37
CA HIS A 86 -5.65 19.51 10.49
C HIS A 86 -5.37 18.63 9.27
N PHE A 87 -4.16 18.72 8.70
CA PHE A 87 -3.75 17.93 7.55
C PHE A 87 -3.57 16.44 7.87
N LEU A 88 -2.99 16.12 9.05
CA LEU A 88 -2.66 14.74 9.43
C LEU A 88 -3.80 14.01 10.12
N TYR A 89 -4.84 14.71 10.60
CA TYR A 89 -5.91 14.08 11.36
C TYR A 89 -6.80 13.19 10.49
N SER A 90 -6.79 11.89 10.79
CA SER A 90 -7.71 10.92 10.19
C SER A 90 -8.99 10.82 11.02
N HIS A 91 -10.11 11.27 10.46
CA HIS A 91 -11.41 11.12 11.10
C HIS A 91 -11.79 9.64 11.26
N TYR A 92 -11.39 8.80 10.31
CA TYR A 92 -11.66 7.36 10.36
C TYR A 92 -10.91 6.65 11.49
N LYS A 93 -9.64 7.02 11.72
CA LYS A 93 -8.80 6.41 12.78
C LYS A 93 -8.86 7.16 14.11
N GLY A 94 -9.43 8.37 14.16
CA GLY A 94 -9.48 9.21 15.36
C GLY A 94 -8.09 9.65 15.87
N CYS A 95 -7.09 9.71 14.99
CA CYS A 95 -5.71 10.09 15.35
C CYS A 95 -4.95 10.65 14.14
N TYR A 96 -3.74 11.17 14.39
CA TYR A 96 -2.86 11.68 13.35
C TYR A 96 -2.21 10.54 12.58
N THR A 97 -2.32 10.56 11.25
CA THR A 97 -1.79 9.53 10.37
C THR A 97 -1.22 10.11 9.08
N LEU A 98 -0.34 9.32 8.47
CA LEU A 98 0.00 9.44 7.05
C LEU A 98 -0.67 8.30 6.29
N LYS A 99 -1.20 8.61 5.12
CA LYS A 99 -1.81 7.64 4.19
C LYS A 99 -0.93 7.39 3.00
N PHE A 100 -0.95 6.15 2.52
CA PHE A 100 -0.30 5.72 1.30
C PHE A 100 -1.25 4.83 0.50
N LEU A 101 -1.38 5.09 -0.78
CA LEU A 101 -2.01 4.16 -1.71
C LEU A 101 -0.99 3.09 -2.08
N ILE A 102 -1.35 1.83 -1.88
CA ILE A 102 -0.57 0.65 -2.27
C ILE A 102 -1.31 -0.04 -3.41
N GLY A 103 -0.62 -0.25 -4.52
CA GLY A 103 -1.09 -1.08 -5.63
C GLY A 103 -0.26 -2.34 -5.74
N ILE A 104 -0.92 -3.49 -5.75
CA ILE A 104 -0.28 -4.77 -6.01
C ILE A 104 -0.83 -5.37 -7.31
N ILE A 105 -0.07 -6.28 -7.91
CA ILE A 105 -0.57 -7.14 -8.99
C ILE A 105 -1.08 -8.48 -8.42
N PRO A 106 -1.83 -9.28 -9.19
CA PRO A 106 -2.49 -10.50 -8.69
C PRO A 106 -1.58 -11.50 -7.97
N ASN A 107 -0.31 -11.63 -8.33
CA ASN A 107 0.64 -12.52 -7.64
C ASN A 107 1.13 -11.98 -6.28
N GLY A 108 0.67 -10.79 -5.87
CA GLY A 108 1.01 -10.16 -4.60
C GLY A 108 2.27 -9.28 -4.63
N MET A 109 2.88 -9.04 -5.79
CA MET A 109 3.99 -8.10 -5.92
C MET A 109 3.50 -6.66 -5.79
N VAL A 110 4.19 -5.86 -5.00
CA VAL A 110 3.94 -4.41 -4.87
C VAL A 110 4.41 -3.72 -6.16
N ALA A 111 3.47 -3.15 -6.89
CA ALA A 111 3.73 -2.51 -8.18
C ALA A 111 3.64 -0.97 -8.12
N PHE A 112 2.98 -0.43 -7.10
CA PHE A 112 2.81 1.00 -6.90
C PHE A 112 2.76 1.38 -5.42
N ILE A 113 3.40 2.49 -5.09
CA ILE A 113 3.34 3.15 -3.78
C ILE A 113 3.28 4.65 -4.02
N SER A 114 2.25 5.32 -3.50
CA SER A 114 2.12 6.77 -3.61
C SER A 114 3.14 7.52 -2.75
N GLU A 115 3.20 8.84 -2.94
CA GLU A 115 3.72 9.75 -1.93
C GLU A 115 2.90 9.69 -0.64
N ALA A 116 3.46 10.28 0.43
CA ALA A 116 2.77 10.41 1.71
C ALA A 116 1.66 11.47 1.64
N TYR A 117 0.45 11.10 2.03
CA TYR A 117 -0.68 12.01 2.20
C TYR A 117 -1.06 12.14 3.66
N GLY A 118 -1.62 13.29 4.05
CA GLY A 118 -2.18 13.43 5.39
C GLY A 118 -3.44 12.56 5.57
N GLY A 119 -3.67 12.07 6.79
CA GLY A 119 -4.79 11.18 7.12
C GLY A 119 -6.19 11.71 6.80
N ARG A 120 -6.31 13.02 6.61
CA ARG A 120 -7.53 13.71 6.21
C ARG A 120 -8.00 13.35 4.80
N HIS A 121 -7.08 13.04 3.89
CA HIS A 121 -7.42 12.79 2.49
C HIS A 121 -8.23 11.51 2.32
N SER A 122 -9.23 11.55 1.43
CA SER A 122 -9.98 10.36 1.05
C SER A 122 -9.16 9.45 0.13
N ASP A 123 -9.45 8.17 0.15
CA ASP A 123 -8.78 7.18 -0.69
C ASP A 123 -8.98 7.50 -2.18
N SER A 124 -10.17 7.96 -2.55
CA SER A 124 -10.46 8.42 -3.92
C SER A 124 -9.66 9.66 -4.34
N PHE A 125 -9.42 10.61 -3.41
CA PHE A 125 -8.55 11.76 -3.69
C PHE A 125 -7.12 11.30 -3.96
N ILE A 126 -6.56 10.48 -3.06
CA ILE A 126 -5.19 9.94 -3.19
C ILE A 126 -5.03 9.19 -4.51
N THR A 127 -5.99 8.37 -4.89
CA THR A 127 -5.94 7.61 -6.15
C THR A 127 -5.85 8.52 -7.38
N ARG A 128 -6.58 9.63 -7.38
CA ARG A 128 -6.56 10.59 -8.50
C ARG A 128 -5.29 11.41 -8.56
N ASP A 129 -4.78 11.81 -7.39
CA ASP A 129 -3.66 12.75 -7.27
C ASP A 129 -2.29 12.07 -7.32
N SER A 130 -2.20 10.81 -6.87
CA SER A 130 -0.92 10.08 -6.70
C SER A 130 -0.19 9.68 -8.00
N GLY A 131 -0.79 9.91 -9.15
CA GLY A 131 -0.27 9.43 -10.42
C GLY A 131 -0.61 7.95 -10.72
N PHE A 132 -1.27 7.22 -9.82
CA PHE A 132 -1.68 5.82 -10.02
C PHE A 132 -2.47 5.63 -11.33
N LEU A 133 -3.38 6.53 -11.61
CA LEU A 133 -4.25 6.42 -12.79
C LEU A 133 -3.48 6.50 -14.11
N SER A 134 -2.26 7.06 -14.14
CA SER A 134 -1.42 7.04 -15.36
C SER A 134 -0.92 5.65 -15.73
N LEU A 135 -0.93 4.71 -14.79
CA LEU A 135 -0.50 3.32 -14.96
C LEU A 135 -1.63 2.41 -15.44
N VAL A 136 -2.88 2.90 -15.39
CA VAL A 136 -4.06 2.14 -15.83
C VAL A 136 -4.24 2.28 -17.33
N GLU A 137 -4.31 1.14 -18.03
CA GLU A 137 -4.47 1.03 -19.47
C GLU A 137 -5.88 0.54 -19.85
N PRO A 138 -6.33 0.78 -21.09
CA PRO A 138 -7.60 0.24 -21.57
C PRO A 138 -7.63 -1.30 -21.47
N GLY A 139 -8.74 -1.84 -20.95
CA GLY A 139 -8.92 -3.27 -20.70
C GLY A 139 -8.43 -3.79 -19.36
N ASP A 140 -7.73 -2.95 -18.55
CA ASP A 140 -7.34 -3.33 -17.19
C ASP A 140 -8.56 -3.48 -16.28
N VAL A 141 -8.46 -4.39 -15.33
CA VAL A 141 -9.40 -4.50 -14.21
C VAL A 141 -8.67 -4.12 -12.93
N VAL A 142 -9.19 -3.11 -12.23
CA VAL A 142 -8.70 -2.64 -10.94
C VAL A 142 -9.64 -3.09 -9.84
N LEU A 143 -9.14 -3.85 -8.88
CA LEU A 143 -9.89 -4.29 -7.70
C LEU A 143 -9.65 -3.34 -6.54
N SER A 144 -10.70 -2.90 -5.85
CA SER A 144 -10.58 -1.98 -4.72
C SER A 144 -11.64 -2.22 -3.65
N ASP A 145 -11.48 -1.55 -2.50
CA ASP A 145 -12.50 -1.50 -1.44
C ASP A 145 -13.65 -0.53 -1.80
N LYS A 146 -14.71 -0.58 -0.99
CA LYS A 146 -15.85 0.35 -1.01
C LYS A 146 -15.44 1.82 -0.75
N GLY A 147 -14.27 2.07 -0.19
CA GLY A 147 -13.70 3.40 0.06
C GLY A 147 -13.35 4.21 -1.19
N PHE A 148 -13.48 3.63 -2.39
CA PHE A 148 -13.06 4.23 -3.67
C PHE A 148 -14.23 4.59 -4.64
N PRO A 149 -15.44 4.97 -4.19
CA PRO A 149 -16.59 5.09 -5.10
C PRO A 149 -16.40 6.18 -6.17
N HIS A 150 -15.66 7.24 -5.86
CA HIS A 150 -15.51 8.41 -6.74
C HIS A 150 -14.42 8.27 -7.81
N ILE A 151 -13.74 7.13 -7.91
CA ILE A 151 -12.76 6.90 -8.98
C ILE A 151 -13.34 6.09 -10.16
N ARG A 152 -14.54 5.53 -10.01
CA ARG A 152 -15.18 4.68 -11.04
C ARG A 152 -15.21 5.37 -12.39
N THR A 153 -15.81 6.54 -12.47
CA THR A 153 -15.94 7.32 -13.71
C THR A 153 -14.59 7.63 -14.34
N THR A 154 -13.57 7.88 -13.52
CA THR A 154 -12.22 8.20 -14.01
C THR A 154 -11.53 6.96 -14.58
N VAL A 155 -11.69 5.80 -13.98
CA VAL A 155 -11.14 4.52 -14.45
C VAL A 155 -11.87 4.07 -15.72
N GLU A 156 -13.21 4.12 -15.72
CA GLU A 156 -14.03 3.78 -16.88
C GLU A 156 -13.77 4.71 -18.08
N GLY A 157 -13.53 6.00 -17.82
CA GLY A 157 -13.13 6.97 -18.85
C GLY A 157 -11.78 6.66 -19.52
N LYS A 158 -10.96 5.80 -18.92
CA LYS A 158 -9.73 5.26 -19.52
C LYS A 158 -9.92 3.93 -20.26
N GLY A 159 -11.15 3.44 -20.37
CA GLY A 159 -11.44 2.13 -20.96
C GLY A 159 -11.08 0.94 -20.06
N ALA A 160 -10.88 1.18 -18.77
CA ALA A 160 -10.62 0.17 -17.76
C ALA A 160 -11.85 -0.05 -16.87
N VAL A 161 -11.87 -1.13 -16.10
CA VAL A 161 -12.99 -1.48 -15.20
C VAL A 161 -12.52 -1.45 -13.76
N ILE A 162 -13.31 -0.86 -12.86
CA ILE A 162 -13.09 -0.98 -11.43
C ILE A 162 -14.13 -1.92 -10.81
N VAL A 163 -13.65 -2.89 -10.06
CA VAL A 163 -14.48 -3.85 -9.33
C VAL A 163 -14.37 -3.55 -7.84
N MET A 164 -15.52 -3.28 -7.24
CA MET A 164 -15.69 -3.05 -5.80
C MET A 164 -16.77 -3.96 -5.27
N PRO A 165 -16.72 -4.36 -3.99
CA PRO A 165 -17.83 -5.07 -3.37
C PRO A 165 -19.14 -4.28 -3.52
N PRO A 166 -20.28 -4.93 -3.79
CA PRO A 166 -21.55 -4.25 -3.92
C PRO A 166 -21.92 -3.50 -2.62
N PHE A 167 -22.54 -2.34 -2.76
CA PHE A 167 -23.15 -1.64 -1.64
C PHE A 167 -24.47 -2.34 -1.31
N SER A 168 -24.60 -2.90 -0.11
CA SER A 168 -25.88 -3.44 0.33
C SER A 168 -26.87 -2.29 0.53
N CYS A 169 -27.91 -2.26 -0.28
CA CYS A 169 -28.99 -1.24 -0.22
C CYS A 169 -30.18 -1.72 0.60
N GLY A 170 -30.10 -2.81 1.34
CA GLY A 170 -31.21 -3.38 2.09
C GLY A 170 -30.81 -4.16 3.33
N VAL A 171 -31.81 -4.63 4.06
CA VAL A 171 -31.65 -5.41 5.29
C VAL A 171 -31.08 -6.80 5.02
N GLN A 172 -31.26 -7.31 3.78
CA GLN A 172 -30.73 -8.60 3.33
C GLN A 172 -30.10 -8.46 1.95
N MET A 173 -28.88 -9.03 1.79
CA MET A 173 -28.25 -9.14 0.47
C MET A 173 -28.91 -10.26 -0.33
N SER A 174 -29.08 -10.05 -1.63
CA SER A 174 -29.49 -11.11 -2.55
C SER A 174 -28.39 -12.18 -2.67
N GLU A 175 -28.76 -13.38 -3.09
CA GLU A 175 -27.83 -14.49 -3.27
C GLU A 175 -26.72 -14.13 -4.29
N THR A 176 -27.06 -13.41 -5.35
CA THR A 176 -26.12 -12.91 -6.35
C THR A 176 -25.14 -11.86 -5.77
N GLU A 177 -25.63 -10.93 -4.96
CA GLU A 177 -24.77 -9.94 -4.27
C GLU A 177 -23.83 -10.60 -3.25
N MET A 178 -24.30 -11.64 -2.58
CA MET A 178 -23.46 -12.44 -1.66
C MET A 178 -22.35 -13.17 -2.43
N GLU A 179 -22.66 -13.77 -3.57
CA GLU A 179 -21.68 -14.45 -4.40
C GLU A 179 -20.63 -13.50 -4.99
N GLU A 180 -21.06 -12.34 -5.50
CA GLU A 180 -20.15 -11.30 -5.98
C GLU A 180 -19.26 -10.75 -4.85
N THR A 181 -19.84 -10.48 -3.68
CA THR A 181 -19.09 -10.04 -2.50
C THR A 181 -18.04 -11.08 -2.11
N TYR A 182 -18.39 -12.37 -2.14
CA TYR A 182 -17.47 -13.46 -1.82
C TYR A 182 -16.31 -13.54 -2.83
N LYS A 183 -16.59 -13.45 -4.14
CA LYS A 183 -15.57 -13.44 -5.20
C LYS A 183 -14.58 -12.28 -5.04
N VAL A 184 -15.08 -11.08 -4.78
CA VAL A 184 -14.22 -9.90 -4.54
C VAL A 184 -13.42 -10.07 -3.26
N ALA A 185 -14.02 -10.57 -2.19
CA ALA A 185 -13.32 -10.78 -0.91
C ALA A 185 -12.18 -11.79 -1.03
N GLN A 186 -12.37 -12.88 -1.78
CA GLN A 186 -11.33 -13.88 -2.01
C GLN A 186 -10.05 -13.30 -2.63
N VAL A 187 -10.17 -12.39 -3.58
CA VAL A 187 -9.01 -11.80 -4.24
C VAL A 187 -8.44 -10.61 -3.46
N ARG A 188 -9.26 -9.87 -2.72
CA ARG A 188 -8.80 -8.75 -1.88
C ARG A 188 -7.95 -9.16 -0.69
N ILE A 189 -8.12 -10.38 -0.18
CA ILE A 189 -7.29 -10.87 0.93
C ILE A 189 -5.78 -10.76 0.62
N HIS A 190 -5.41 -10.73 -0.65
CA HIS A 190 -4.01 -10.65 -1.07
C HIS A 190 -3.40 -9.27 -0.81
N VAL A 191 -4.12 -8.16 -1.08
CA VAL A 191 -3.60 -6.83 -0.75
C VAL A 191 -3.51 -6.63 0.76
N GLU A 192 -4.47 -7.16 1.52
CA GLU A 192 -4.42 -7.12 2.98
C GLU A 192 -3.20 -7.88 3.53
N ARG A 193 -2.88 -9.04 2.97
CA ARG A 193 -1.68 -9.81 3.32
C ARG A 193 -0.39 -9.06 2.96
N VAL A 194 -0.34 -8.36 1.83
CA VAL A 194 0.80 -7.50 1.48
C VAL A 194 0.93 -6.36 2.49
N ILE A 195 -0.15 -5.67 2.82
CA ILE A 195 -0.16 -4.60 3.83
C ILE A 195 0.29 -5.13 5.20
N GLN A 196 -0.11 -6.36 5.56
CA GLN A 196 0.40 -7.00 6.78
C GLN A 196 1.92 -7.22 6.72
N ARG A 197 2.49 -7.59 5.57
CA ARG A 197 3.96 -7.69 5.41
C ARG A 197 4.67 -6.35 5.60
N PHE A 198 4.08 -5.24 5.12
CA PHE A 198 4.58 -3.92 5.44
C PHE A 198 4.61 -3.67 6.96
N LYS A 199 3.56 -4.05 7.67
CA LYS A 199 3.47 -3.89 9.14
C LYS A 199 4.45 -4.76 9.92
N LEU A 200 5.09 -5.77 9.30
CA LEU A 200 6.22 -6.48 9.91
C LEU A 200 7.49 -5.62 10.03
N PHE A 201 7.54 -4.50 9.32
CA PHE A 201 8.52 -3.46 9.58
C PHE A 201 7.99 -2.57 10.70
N ASN A 202 8.48 -2.75 11.91
CA ASN A 202 7.98 -2.06 13.10
C ASN A 202 8.06 -0.52 13.00
N ILE A 203 8.91 0.02 12.13
CA ILE A 203 8.91 1.44 11.82
C ILE A 203 7.55 1.91 11.27
N LEU A 204 6.84 1.06 10.51
CA LEU A 204 5.52 1.38 9.92
C LEU A 204 4.35 1.02 10.85
N ASN A 205 4.60 0.22 11.87
CA ASN A 205 3.58 -0.19 12.84
C ASN A 205 3.57 0.68 14.10
N ASN A 206 4.69 1.33 14.40
CA ASN A 206 4.84 2.24 15.51
C ASN A 206 4.35 3.65 15.14
N ARG A 207 4.16 4.50 16.15
CA ARG A 207 3.89 5.93 15.95
C ARG A 207 5.15 6.63 15.43
N ILE A 208 5.03 7.27 14.27
CA ILE A 208 6.14 7.95 13.59
C ILE A 208 6.41 9.30 14.26
N PRO A 209 7.67 9.59 14.64
CA PRO A 209 8.06 10.92 15.07
C PRO A 209 7.89 11.95 13.95
N ILE A 210 7.46 13.17 14.29
CA ILE A 210 7.27 14.27 13.33
C ILE A 210 8.52 14.51 12.48
N THR A 211 9.71 14.38 13.09
CA THR A 211 11.01 14.55 12.41
C THR A 211 11.31 13.51 11.33
N LEU A 212 10.56 12.42 11.26
CA LEU A 212 10.69 11.38 10.22
C LEU A 212 9.65 11.53 9.11
N ILE A 213 8.63 12.36 9.25
CA ILE A 213 7.58 12.54 8.23
C ILE A 213 8.17 12.84 6.84
N PRO A 214 9.17 13.73 6.68
CA PRO A 214 9.75 14.03 5.36
C PRO A 214 10.42 12.84 4.67
N TYR A 215 10.74 11.78 5.40
CA TYR A 215 11.41 10.59 4.88
C TYR A 215 10.45 9.40 4.71
N MET A 216 9.16 9.60 5.01
CA MET A 216 8.23 8.46 5.07
C MET A 216 7.95 7.83 3.72
N THR A 217 7.90 8.62 2.65
CA THR A 217 7.77 8.07 1.30
C THR A 217 8.90 7.11 0.96
N ASP A 218 10.15 7.50 1.20
CA ASP A 218 11.31 6.66 0.93
C ASP A 218 11.33 5.43 1.85
N ILE A 219 10.98 5.60 3.13
CA ILE A 219 10.86 4.49 4.07
C ILE A 219 9.85 3.45 3.57
N VAL A 220 8.66 3.89 3.13
CA VAL A 220 7.60 2.98 2.65
C VAL A 220 8.02 2.33 1.33
N ARG A 221 8.64 3.06 0.41
CA ARG A 221 9.16 2.52 -0.86
C ARG A 221 10.25 1.48 -0.64
N VAL A 222 11.22 1.76 0.23
CA VAL A 222 12.26 0.77 0.59
C VAL A 222 11.64 -0.45 1.25
N CYS A 223 10.67 -0.28 2.15
CA CYS A 223 9.96 -1.41 2.75
C CYS A 223 9.19 -2.22 1.68
N GLY A 224 8.55 -1.56 0.70
CA GLY A 224 7.85 -2.20 -0.41
C GLY A 224 8.78 -3.04 -1.28
N ALA A 225 9.92 -2.49 -1.66
CA ALA A 225 10.95 -3.22 -2.39
C ALA A 225 11.44 -4.46 -1.60
N LEU A 226 11.66 -4.31 -0.28
CA LEU A 226 12.03 -5.43 0.58
C LEU A 226 10.91 -6.46 0.76
N VAL A 227 9.63 -6.05 0.66
CA VAL A 227 8.50 -6.98 0.62
C VAL A 227 8.53 -7.80 -0.66
N ASN A 228 8.84 -7.20 -1.80
CA ASN A 228 8.95 -7.89 -3.09
C ASN A 228 10.09 -8.93 -3.14
N LEU A 229 11.12 -8.79 -2.30
CA LEU A 229 12.20 -9.76 -2.14
C LEU A 229 11.83 -10.99 -1.29
N GLN A 230 10.67 -10.96 -0.62
CA GLN A 230 10.19 -12.09 0.15
C GLN A 230 9.54 -13.15 -0.76
N ARG A 231 9.38 -14.36 -0.24
CA ARG A 231 8.64 -15.42 -0.97
C ARG A 231 7.24 -14.91 -1.38
N PRO A 232 6.74 -15.31 -2.55
CA PRO A 232 5.39 -14.95 -2.99
C PRO A 232 4.35 -15.23 -1.90
N ILE A 233 3.33 -14.38 -1.80
CA ILE A 233 2.21 -14.57 -0.85
C ILE A 233 1.31 -15.70 -1.29
N ILE A 234 1.24 -15.89 -2.60
CA ILE A 234 0.44 -16.92 -3.25
C ILE A 234 1.44 -17.87 -3.88
N GLY A 235 1.55 -19.09 -3.35
CA GLY A 235 2.30 -20.17 -3.99
C GLY A 235 1.67 -20.51 -5.32
N THR A 236 2.48 -20.67 -6.36
CA THR A 236 2.07 -21.42 -7.54
C THR A 236 1.77 -22.85 -7.11
N ALA A 237 0.82 -23.54 -7.77
CA ALA A 237 0.31 -24.87 -7.40
C ALA A 237 1.36 -26.01 -7.32
N GLY A 238 2.63 -25.71 -7.03
CA GLY A 238 3.74 -26.63 -6.85
C GLY A 238 4.48 -26.50 -5.52
N ASP A 239 4.16 -25.50 -4.66
CA ASP A 239 4.91 -25.22 -3.42
C ASP A 239 4.30 -25.88 -2.14
N THR A 240 3.52 -26.95 -2.30
CA THR A 240 3.14 -27.81 -1.17
C THR A 240 4.17 -28.93 -1.04
N GLN A 241 5.30 -28.64 -0.34
CA GLN A 241 6.11 -29.62 0.37
C GLN A 241 6.50 -29.07 1.73
#